data_f7a03a960ff269e3be6ccebfd926c66d
#
_entry.id   f7a03a960ff269e3be6ccebfd926c66d
#
_cell.length_a   1.000
_cell.length_b   1.000
_cell.length_c   1.000
_cell.angle_alpha   90.00
_cell.angle_beta   90.00
_cell.angle_gamma   90.00
#
_symmetry.space_group_name_H-M   'P 1'
#
loop_
_entity.id
_entity.type
_entity.pdbx_description
1 polymer ?
#
loop_
_entity_poly.entity_id
_entity_poly.type
_entity_poly.pdbx_seq_one_letter_code
_entity_poly.pdbx_strand_id
1 'polypeptide(L)'
;MAKIVETPLMKQYFDIKAKHPDAILLFRVGDFYEMYGEDAVTGAEILGIVQTKKANGPGQTIEMAGFPHHALDSYLPKLVRAGKRVAICDQLEDPKLTKKLVKRGITELVTPGVSINDNILNHKENNFLAAIHFGKDVCGIAFLDISTGEFLTAEGTVDYVDK
;
A
#
# COMPACT_ATOMS: atom_id res chain seq x y z
N MET A 1 -11.79 18.41 25.67
CA MET A 1 -11.39 18.09 24.30
C MET A 1 -12.63 17.71 23.50
N ALA A 2 -12.95 18.42 22.43
CA ALA A 2 -14.07 18.08 21.58
C ALA A 2 -13.80 16.68 20.98
N LYS A 3 -14.80 15.79 21.10
CA LYS A 3 -14.74 14.47 20.49
C LYS A 3 -14.71 14.66 18.97
N ILE A 4 -13.63 14.30 18.30
CA ILE A 4 -13.55 14.29 16.84
C ILE A 4 -14.59 13.27 16.37
N VAL A 5 -15.66 13.76 15.73
CA VAL A 5 -16.69 12.89 15.18
C VAL A 5 -16.29 12.56 13.75
N GLU A 6 -15.57 11.47 13.61
CA GLU A 6 -15.23 10.89 12.30
C GLU A 6 -16.51 10.40 11.60
N THR A 7 -16.55 10.57 10.27
CA THR A 7 -17.62 9.96 9.50
C THR A 7 -17.52 8.42 9.55
N PRO A 8 -18.64 7.68 9.45
CA PRO A 8 -18.58 6.20 9.45
C PRO A 8 -17.64 5.62 8.39
N LEU A 9 -17.51 6.27 7.24
CA LEU A 9 -16.58 5.88 6.17
C LEU A 9 -15.13 6.04 6.61
N MET A 10 -14.79 7.18 7.23
CA MET A 10 -13.42 7.45 7.68
C MET A 10 -13.03 6.55 8.84
N LYS A 11 -13.98 6.26 9.74
CA LYS A 11 -13.74 5.26 10.80
C LYS A 11 -13.38 3.90 10.20
N GLN A 12 -14.13 3.43 9.19
CA GLN A 12 -13.82 2.17 8.50
C GLN A 12 -12.43 2.20 7.83
N TYR A 13 -12.06 3.34 7.23
CA TYR A 13 -10.74 3.54 6.65
C TYR A 13 -9.64 3.39 7.70
N PHE A 14 -9.73 4.13 8.81
CA PHE A 14 -8.70 4.10 9.86
C PHE A 14 -8.61 2.76 10.58
N ASP A 15 -9.73 2.07 10.79
CA ASP A 15 -9.75 0.72 11.37
C ASP A 15 -9.00 -0.29 10.48
N ILE A 16 -9.06 -0.13 9.16
CA ILE A 16 -8.31 -0.96 8.21
C ILE A 16 -6.86 -0.51 8.12
N LYS A 17 -6.60 0.80 8.00
CA LYS A 17 -5.25 1.36 7.92
C LYS A 17 -4.40 1.00 9.14
N ALA A 18 -4.98 1.00 10.33
CA ALA A 18 -4.29 0.62 11.57
C ALA A 18 -3.71 -0.80 11.55
N LYS A 19 -4.27 -1.70 10.74
CA LYS A 19 -3.77 -3.08 10.56
C LYS A 19 -2.65 -3.18 9.52
N HIS A 20 -2.48 -2.16 8.69
CA HIS A 20 -1.50 -2.08 7.62
C HIS A 20 -0.84 -0.70 7.60
N PRO A 21 -0.18 -0.29 8.70
CA PRO A 21 0.35 1.07 8.85
C PRO A 21 1.45 1.40 7.84
N ASP A 22 2.19 0.40 7.41
CA ASP A 22 3.33 0.45 6.50
C ASP A 22 2.95 0.39 5.01
N ALA A 23 1.66 0.17 4.69
CA ALA A 23 1.18 0.08 3.31
C ALA A 23 0.35 1.29 2.91
N ILE A 24 0.50 1.79 1.68
CA ILE A 24 -0.46 2.73 1.09
C ILE A 24 -1.79 2.01 0.91
N LEU A 25 -2.84 2.53 1.53
CA LEU A 25 -4.18 1.94 1.46
C LEU A 25 -4.96 2.52 0.29
N LEU A 26 -5.21 1.71 -0.74
CA LEU A 26 -6.13 2.01 -1.84
C LEU A 26 -7.54 1.60 -1.41
N PHE A 27 -8.34 2.57 -0.98
CA PHE A 27 -9.65 2.33 -0.38
C PHE A 27 -10.77 2.58 -1.38
N ARG A 28 -11.53 1.54 -1.74
CA ARG A 28 -12.59 1.63 -2.74
C ARG A 28 -13.78 2.46 -2.25
N VAL A 29 -14.08 3.55 -2.95
CA VAL A 29 -15.24 4.42 -2.71
C VAL A 29 -15.96 4.65 -4.02
N GLY A 30 -17.09 3.97 -4.22
CA GLY A 30 -17.80 3.99 -5.50
C GLY A 30 -16.90 3.52 -6.64
N ASP A 31 -16.67 4.37 -7.63
CA ASP A 31 -15.86 4.06 -8.81
C ASP A 31 -14.37 4.44 -8.68
N PHE A 32 -13.95 4.84 -7.48
CA PHE A 32 -12.57 5.28 -7.23
C PHE A 32 -11.88 4.41 -6.19
N TYR A 33 -10.54 4.33 -6.29
CA TYR A 33 -9.67 4.08 -5.17
C TYR A 33 -9.21 5.42 -4.61
N GLU A 34 -9.51 5.67 -3.35
CA GLU A 34 -9.14 6.89 -2.63
C GLU A 34 -8.07 6.57 -1.58
N MET A 35 -7.12 7.45 -1.45
CA MET A 35 -6.09 7.47 -0.41
C MET A 35 -6.31 8.69 0.48
N TYR A 36 -6.01 8.60 1.78
CA TYR A 36 -6.22 9.69 2.73
C TYR A 36 -4.99 9.95 3.59
N GLY A 37 -4.88 11.19 4.10
CA GLY A 37 -3.78 11.61 4.95
C GLY A 37 -2.42 11.50 4.28
N GLU A 38 -1.45 10.90 4.96
CA GLU A 38 -0.09 10.71 4.45
C GLU A 38 -0.03 9.81 3.21
N ASP A 39 -0.91 8.80 3.12
CA ASP A 39 -1.02 7.96 1.92
C ASP A 39 -1.43 8.78 0.70
N ALA A 40 -2.33 9.77 0.88
CA ALA A 40 -2.76 10.66 -0.20
C ALA A 40 -1.62 11.57 -0.67
N VAL A 41 -0.85 12.13 0.25
CA VAL A 41 0.30 13.00 -0.08
C VAL A 41 1.34 12.20 -0.85
N THR A 42 1.79 11.09 -0.28
CA THR A 42 2.81 10.22 -0.88
C THR A 42 2.33 9.64 -2.21
N GLY A 43 1.09 9.13 -2.24
CA GLY A 43 0.51 8.52 -3.43
C GLY A 43 0.32 9.52 -4.56
N ALA A 44 -0.16 10.74 -4.27
CA ALA A 44 -0.34 11.79 -5.27
C ALA A 44 0.98 12.18 -5.93
N GLU A 45 2.05 12.32 -5.14
CA GLU A 45 3.39 12.64 -5.63
C GLU A 45 3.92 11.56 -6.57
N ILE A 46 3.88 10.28 -6.15
CA ILE A 46 4.38 9.15 -6.95
C ILE A 46 3.57 8.98 -8.25
N LEU A 47 2.25 9.10 -8.15
CA LEU A 47 1.34 8.85 -9.27
C LEU A 47 1.22 10.04 -10.23
N GLY A 48 1.61 11.25 -9.80
CA GLY A 48 1.42 12.48 -10.56
C GLY A 48 -0.06 12.86 -10.68
N ILE A 49 -0.87 12.62 -9.65
CA ILE A 49 -2.30 12.94 -9.61
C ILE A 49 -2.60 14.09 -8.64
N VAL A 50 -3.76 14.71 -8.81
CA VAL A 50 -4.16 15.86 -8.00
C VAL A 50 -4.47 15.41 -6.57
N GLN A 51 -3.82 16.09 -5.60
CA GLN A 51 -4.19 16.03 -4.19
C GLN A 51 -5.27 17.08 -3.91
N THR A 52 -6.27 16.71 -3.13
CA THR A 52 -7.37 17.57 -2.68
C THR A 52 -7.67 17.32 -1.21
N LYS A 53 -8.76 17.86 -0.71
CA LYS A 53 -9.22 17.66 0.68
C LYS A 53 -10.63 17.11 0.71
N LYS A 54 -10.89 16.18 1.62
CA LYS A 54 -12.19 15.59 1.88
C LYS A 54 -12.68 16.00 3.27
N ALA A 55 -13.97 16.30 3.39
CA ALA A 55 -14.57 16.57 4.70
C ALA A 55 -14.52 15.31 5.59
N ASN A 56 -14.07 15.48 6.83
CA ASN A 56 -13.97 14.44 7.85
C ASN A 56 -14.64 14.88 9.15
N GLY A 57 -15.96 15.11 9.07
CA GLY A 57 -16.73 15.64 10.18
C GLY A 57 -16.85 17.17 10.18
N PRO A 58 -17.54 17.76 11.17
CA PRO A 58 -17.82 19.19 11.23
C PRO A 58 -16.52 20.00 11.32
N GLY A 59 -16.28 20.84 10.32
CA GLY A 59 -15.13 21.78 10.29
C GLY A 59 -13.77 21.13 10.12
N GLN A 60 -13.70 19.82 9.81
CA GLN A 60 -12.45 19.10 9.61
C GLN A 60 -12.32 18.59 8.18
N THR A 61 -11.11 18.61 7.68
CA THR A 61 -10.75 18.05 6.38
C THR A 61 -9.54 17.14 6.52
N ILE A 62 -9.43 16.18 5.63
CA ILE A 62 -8.26 15.28 5.49
C ILE A 62 -7.76 15.36 4.05
N GLU A 63 -6.45 15.28 3.87
CA GLU A 63 -5.83 15.18 2.55
C GLU A 63 -6.37 13.93 1.83
N MET A 64 -6.66 14.08 0.54
CA MET A 64 -7.23 13.02 -0.28
C MET A 64 -6.65 13.06 -1.68
N ALA A 65 -6.33 11.90 -2.22
CA ALA A 65 -6.03 11.69 -3.63
C ALA A 65 -6.70 10.40 -4.10
N GLY A 66 -7.01 10.28 -5.36
CA GLY A 66 -7.65 9.08 -5.87
C GLY A 66 -7.65 9.01 -7.38
N PHE A 67 -7.94 7.82 -7.89
CA PHE A 67 -8.03 7.52 -9.31
C PHE A 67 -9.16 6.52 -9.58
N PRO A 68 -9.70 6.47 -10.80
CA PRO A 68 -10.75 5.51 -11.17
C PRO A 68 -10.30 4.06 -10.95
N HIS A 69 -11.15 3.22 -10.35
CA HIS A 69 -10.77 1.85 -9.99
C HIS A 69 -10.35 1.00 -11.20
N HIS A 70 -10.93 1.23 -12.36
CA HIS A 70 -10.56 0.52 -13.59
C HIS A 70 -9.16 0.87 -14.08
N ALA A 71 -8.53 1.91 -13.55
CA ALA A 71 -7.16 2.30 -13.87
C ALA A 71 -6.11 1.69 -12.90
N LEU A 72 -6.52 0.76 -12.01
CA LEU A 72 -5.63 0.13 -11.02
C LEU A 72 -4.36 -0.44 -11.66
N ASP A 73 -4.50 -1.17 -12.77
CA ASP A 73 -3.37 -1.78 -13.49
C ASP A 73 -2.35 -0.78 -14.03
N SER A 74 -2.76 0.49 -14.20
CA SER A 74 -1.86 1.56 -14.65
C SER A 74 -1.18 2.29 -13.49
N TYR A 75 -1.83 2.37 -12.32
CA TYR A 75 -1.33 3.14 -11.16
C TYR A 75 -0.61 2.28 -10.12
N LEU A 76 -1.09 1.06 -9.86
CA LEU A 76 -0.49 0.15 -8.89
C LEU A 76 1.00 -0.12 -9.17
N PRO A 77 1.43 -0.40 -10.41
CA PRO A 77 2.84 -0.63 -10.71
C PRO A 77 3.74 0.56 -10.34
N LYS A 78 3.25 1.80 -10.47
CA LYS A 78 4.02 2.99 -10.14
C LYS A 78 4.32 3.08 -8.65
N LEU A 79 3.34 2.78 -7.79
CA LEU A 79 3.50 2.75 -6.34
C LEU A 79 4.50 1.66 -5.92
N VAL A 80 4.34 0.46 -6.49
CA VAL A 80 5.18 -0.69 -6.14
C VAL A 80 6.63 -0.48 -6.61
N ARG A 81 6.85 0.04 -7.82
CA ARG A 81 8.19 0.41 -8.34
C ARG A 81 8.84 1.53 -7.53
N ALA A 82 8.06 2.42 -6.92
CA ALA A 82 8.55 3.41 -5.96
C ALA A 82 8.87 2.82 -4.57
N GLY A 83 8.90 1.49 -4.45
CA GLY A 83 9.22 0.77 -3.20
C GLY A 83 8.09 0.78 -2.17
N LYS A 84 6.86 1.15 -2.56
CA LYS A 84 5.73 1.21 -1.62
C LYS A 84 5.00 -0.12 -1.55
N ARG A 85 4.74 -0.58 -0.34
CA ARG A 85 3.78 -1.63 -0.07
C ARG A 85 2.38 -1.08 -0.26
N VAL A 86 1.49 -1.82 -0.90
CA VAL A 86 0.13 -1.34 -1.24
C VAL A 86 -0.91 -2.35 -0.75
N ALA A 87 -1.88 -1.87 0.00
CA ALA A 87 -3.04 -2.64 0.43
C ALA A 87 -4.26 -2.23 -0.40
N ILE A 88 -4.82 -3.16 -1.17
CA ILE A 88 -6.01 -2.95 -1.98
C ILE A 88 -7.22 -3.34 -1.14
N CYS A 89 -8.11 -2.39 -0.94
CA CYS A 89 -9.31 -2.55 -0.12
C CYS A 89 -10.56 -2.34 -0.97
N ASP A 90 -11.28 -3.42 -1.23
CA ASP A 90 -12.49 -3.41 -2.04
C ASP A 90 -13.77 -3.52 -1.22
N GLN A 91 -14.89 -3.21 -1.89
CA GLN A 91 -16.23 -3.44 -1.39
C GLN A 91 -16.53 -4.95 -1.44
N LEU A 92 -16.87 -5.53 -0.29
CA LEU A 92 -17.16 -6.95 -0.17
C LEU A 92 -18.63 -7.31 -0.44
N GLU A 93 -19.46 -6.31 -0.68
CA GLU A 93 -20.89 -6.45 -0.94
C GLU A 93 -21.34 -5.43 -2.00
N ASP A 94 -22.42 -5.72 -2.70
CA ASP A 94 -22.97 -4.81 -3.71
C ASP A 94 -23.60 -3.58 -3.04
N PRO A 95 -23.13 -2.36 -3.36
CA PRO A 95 -23.67 -1.11 -2.82
C PRO A 95 -25.17 -0.92 -3.09
N LYS A 96 -25.69 -1.51 -4.17
CA LYS A 96 -27.11 -1.41 -4.55
C LYS A 96 -28.04 -2.26 -3.68
N LEU A 97 -27.47 -3.28 -3.02
CA LEU A 97 -28.25 -4.21 -2.18
C LEU A 97 -28.22 -3.83 -0.69
N THR A 98 -27.40 -2.87 -0.28
CA THR A 98 -27.32 -2.44 1.11
C THR A 98 -27.75 -0.98 1.30
N LYS A 99 -28.54 -0.72 2.35
CA LYS A 99 -28.90 0.64 2.80
C LYS A 99 -27.91 1.19 3.86
N LYS A 100 -26.97 0.36 4.30
CA LYS A 100 -25.94 0.70 5.29
C LYS A 100 -24.63 1.04 4.60
N LEU A 101 -23.64 1.46 5.40
CA LEU A 101 -22.27 1.58 4.91
C LEU A 101 -21.80 0.24 4.38
N VAL A 102 -21.38 0.21 3.11
CA VAL A 102 -20.83 -0.97 2.43
C VAL A 102 -19.63 -1.50 3.19
N LYS A 103 -19.60 -2.80 3.45
CA LYS A 103 -18.44 -3.46 4.05
C LYS A 103 -17.28 -3.49 3.08
N ARG A 104 -16.09 -3.23 3.60
CA ARG A 104 -14.83 -3.27 2.85
C ARG A 104 -13.81 -4.13 3.57
N GLY A 105 -12.90 -4.69 2.82
CA GLY A 105 -11.79 -5.47 3.35
C GLY A 105 -10.63 -5.51 2.39
N ILE A 106 -9.47 -5.88 2.89
CA ILE A 106 -8.28 -6.08 2.07
C ILE A 106 -8.49 -7.31 1.20
N THR A 107 -8.41 -7.11 -0.11
CA THR A 107 -8.49 -8.17 -1.11
C THR A 107 -7.11 -8.60 -1.57
N GLU A 108 -6.15 -7.68 -1.56
CA GLU A 108 -4.78 -7.96 -1.96
C GLU A 108 -3.79 -7.07 -1.19
N LEU A 109 -2.62 -7.64 -0.87
CA LEU A 109 -1.50 -6.93 -0.28
C LEU A 109 -0.28 -7.10 -1.18
N VAL A 110 0.06 -6.04 -1.91
CA VAL A 110 1.17 -6.05 -2.86
C VAL A 110 2.42 -5.50 -2.18
N THR A 111 3.47 -6.33 -2.16
CA THR A 111 4.76 -5.98 -1.57
C THR A 111 5.82 -5.94 -2.67
N PRO A 112 6.64 -4.87 -2.76
CA PRO A 112 7.81 -4.87 -3.64
C PRO A 112 8.70 -6.10 -3.38
N GLY A 113 9.27 -6.67 -4.44
CA GLY A 113 10.13 -7.85 -4.34
C GLY A 113 9.42 -9.20 -4.30
N VAL A 114 8.11 -9.25 -3.99
CA VAL A 114 7.32 -10.50 -4.01
C VAL A 114 6.18 -10.49 -5.01
N SER A 115 6.04 -9.43 -5.80
CA SER A 115 5.00 -9.36 -6.82
C SER A 115 5.39 -10.17 -8.04
N ILE A 116 4.53 -11.11 -8.45
CA ILE A 116 4.63 -11.93 -9.67
C ILE A 116 3.79 -11.36 -10.82
N ASN A 117 3.18 -10.20 -10.65
CA ASN A 117 2.37 -9.59 -11.70
C ASN A 117 3.29 -8.96 -12.77
N ASP A 118 3.20 -9.44 -14.01
CA ASP A 118 4.01 -8.99 -15.15
C ASP A 118 3.93 -7.48 -15.41
N ASN A 119 2.80 -6.85 -15.07
CA ASN A 119 2.62 -5.40 -15.18
C ASN A 119 3.42 -4.61 -14.14
N ILE A 120 3.80 -5.24 -13.03
CA ILE A 120 4.58 -4.63 -11.95
C ILE A 120 6.06 -4.86 -12.17
N LEU A 121 6.42 -6.03 -12.66
CA LEU A 121 7.81 -6.42 -12.91
C LEU A 121 8.37 -5.64 -14.11
N ASN A 122 9.53 -5.05 -13.94
CA ASN A 122 10.33 -4.56 -15.04
C ASN A 122 11.32 -5.68 -15.44
N HIS A 123 11.07 -6.34 -16.58
CA HIS A 123 11.91 -7.44 -17.05
C HIS A 123 13.38 -7.07 -17.32
N LYS A 124 13.74 -5.80 -17.18
CA LYS A 124 15.12 -5.31 -17.37
C LYS A 124 15.83 -4.97 -16.06
N GLU A 125 15.15 -5.07 -14.93
CA GLU A 125 15.69 -4.75 -13.60
C GLU A 125 15.36 -5.86 -12.63
N ASN A 126 16.33 -6.22 -11.80
CA ASN A 126 16.12 -7.20 -10.74
C ASN A 126 15.17 -6.63 -9.68
N ASN A 127 14.30 -7.48 -9.17
CA ASN A 127 13.34 -7.14 -8.12
C ASN A 127 13.54 -8.07 -6.91
N PHE A 128 14.51 -7.72 -6.08
CA PHE A 128 14.91 -8.56 -4.96
C PHE A 128 14.05 -8.40 -3.72
N LEU A 129 13.61 -9.52 -3.17
CA LEU A 129 13.21 -9.63 -1.78
C LEU A 129 14.45 -9.92 -0.94
N ALA A 130 14.72 -9.08 0.06
CA ALA A 130 15.83 -9.28 0.99
C ALA A 130 15.32 -9.82 2.34
N ALA A 131 16.07 -10.74 2.93
CA ALA A 131 15.86 -11.22 4.29
C ALA A 131 17.19 -11.21 5.04
N ILE A 132 17.16 -10.75 6.31
CA ILE A 132 18.32 -10.69 7.19
C ILE A 132 18.01 -11.50 8.45
N HIS A 133 18.95 -12.36 8.84
CA HIS A 133 18.91 -13.08 10.11
C HIS A 133 20.10 -12.67 10.97
N PHE A 134 19.81 -12.17 12.17
CA PHE A 134 20.84 -11.82 13.15
C PHE A 134 21.09 -13.01 14.10
N GLY A 135 22.22 -13.69 13.89
CA GLY A 135 22.74 -14.69 14.81
C GLY A 135 23.52 -14.04 15.95
N LYS A 136 24.14 -14.88 16.81
CA LYS A 136 24.90 -14.37 17.95
C LYS A 136 26.19 -13.64 17.57
N ASP A 137 26.93 -14.20 16.60
CA ASP A 137 28.24 -13.68 16.17
C ASP A 137 28.29 -13.42 14.65
N VAL A 138 27.30 -13.91 13.90
CA VAL A 138 27.22 -13.83 12.44
C VAL A 138 25.80 -13.45 12.02
N CYS A 139 25.70 -12.57 11.03
CA CYS A 139 24.47 -12.25 10.33
C CYS A 139 24.43 -12.97 8.99
N GLY A 140 23.28 -13.54 8.67
CA GLY A 140 22.99 -14.06 7.33
C GLY A 140 22.09 -13.10 6.56
N ILE A 141 22.38 -12.90 5.28
CA ILE A 141 21.52 -12.14 4.37
C ILE A 141 21.19 -13.00 3.14
N ALA A 142 19.96 -12.89 2.68
CA ALA A 142 19.50 -13.56 1.47
C ALA A 142 18.76 -12.58 0.58
N PHE A 143 18.95 -12.71 -0.73
CA PHE A 143 18.21 -11.96 -1.76
C PHE A 143 17.57 -12.96 -2.72
N LEU A 144 16.29 -12.80 -2.98
CA LEU A 144 15.54 -13.61 -3.92
C LEU A 144 14.88 -12.69 -4.96
N ASP A 145 15.21 -12.91 -6.23
CA ASP A 145 14.46 -12.34 -7.34
C ASP A 145 13.47 -13.38 -7.86
N ILE A 146 12.18 -13.16 -7.57
CA ILE A 146 11.12 -14.08 -7.97
C ILE A 146 10.95 -14.10 -9.49
N SER A 147 11.26 -12.98 -10.19
CA SER A 147 11.08 -12.86 -11.63
C SER A 147 12.09 -13.69 -12.44
N THR A 148 13.30 -13.83 -11.91
CA THR A 148 14.41 -14.57 -12.58
C THR A 148 14.71 -15.90 -11.90
N GLY A 149 14.27 -16.11 -10.66
CA GLY A 149 14.65 -17.24 -9.82
C GLY A 149 16.06 -17.13 -9.24
N GLU A 150 16.70 -15.95 -9.37
CA GLU A 150 18.02 -15.72 -8.78
C GLU A 150 17.93 -15.70 -7.26
N PHE A 151 18.78 -16.49 -6.60
CA PHE A 151 18.86 -16.58 -5.16
C PHE A 151 20.29 -16.44 -4.69
N LEU A 152 20.58 -15.36 -3.98
CA LEU A 152 21.90 -15.02 -3.47
C LEU A 152 21.89 -15.09 -1.95
N THR A 153 22.95 -15.62 -1.35
CA THR A 153 23.14 -15.63 0.10
C THR A 153 24.55 -15.18 0.46
N ALA A 154 24.65 -14.51 1.59
CA ALA A 154 25.93 -14.14 2.19
C ALA A 154 25.85 -14.22 3.71
N GLU A 155 26.99 -14.34 4.38
CA GLU A 155 27.12 -14.21 5.82
C GLU A 155 28.28 -13.29 6.17
N GLY A 156 28.19 -12.62 7.30
CA GLY A 156 29.21 -11.69 7.77
C GLY A 156 28.92 -11.19 9.18
N THR A 157 29.79 -10.33 9.68
CA THR A 157 29.53 -9.62 10.94
C THR A 157 28.44 -8.55 10.76
N VAL A 158 27.82 -8.11 11.86
CA VAL A 158 26.83 -7.02 11.85
C VAL A 158 27.38 -5.77 11.15
N ASP A 159 28.63 -5.39 11.45
CA ASP A 159 29.28 -4.21 10.85
C ASP A 159 29.49 -4.33 9.33
N TYR A 160 29.51 -5.55 8.79
CA TYR A 160 29.62 -5.78 7.35
C TYR A 160 28.29 -5.67 6.63
N VAL A 161 27.21 -6.06 7.29
CA VAL A 161 25.85 -6.05 6.71
C VAL A 161 25.21 -4.64 6.75
N ASP A 162 25.67 -3.78 7.66
CA ASP A 162 25.18 -2.41 7.85
C ASP A 162 25.82 -1.37 6.90
N LYS A 163 26.72 -1.80 6.02
CA LYS A 163 27.38 -0.98 4.98
C LYS A 163 26.77 -1.19 3.60
#